data_e02737d695f8b2687bf610db14259ccf
#
_entry.id   e02737d695f8b2687bf610db14259ccf
#
_cell.length_a   1.000
_cell.length_b   1.000
_cell.length_c   1.000
_cell.angle_alpha   90.00
_cell.angle_beta   90.00
_cell.angle_gamma   90.00
#
_symmetry.space_group_name_H-M   'P 1'
#
loop_
_entity.id
_entity.type
_entity.pdbx_description
1 polymer ?
#
loop_
_entity_poly.entity_id
_entity_poly.type
_entity_poly.pdbx_seq_one_letter_code
_entity_poly.pdbx_strand_id
1 'polypeptide(L)'
;MIAHTLGNPFDLKAVKEFCEKYDLFLVEDCCDAVGSRYDGKMVGTFGDIATVSFYPAHHMTMGEGGGVLTNNFLLNKIATSIRDWGRDCYCDPGSDNTCGRRFQMQFGELPFGYDHKYVYSHIGYNLKVTDMQAAIGVAQLKKLDYIVEARKNNFKKLWKGLEKFQEYLLLPVATKNSDPSWFGFPITVKENDKFTKNEIVEYLENANILTR
;
A
#
# COMPACT_ATOMS: atom_id res chain seq x y z
N MET A 1 11.51 5.56 0.32
CA MET A 1 10.30 4.74 0.45
C MET A 1 10.21 4.19 1.85
N ILE A 2 9.07 4.35 2.51
CA ILE A 2 8.83 3.91 3.90
C ILE A 2 7.43 3.29 3.98
N ALA A 3 7.30 2.16 4.70
CA ALA A 3 6.02 1.48 4.90
C ALA A 3 5.32 1.96 6.19
N HIS A 4 4.00 2.06 6.12
CA HIS A 4 3.13 2.18 7.29
C HIS A 4 2.90 0.78 7.87
N THR A 5 3.93 0.26 8.53
CA THR A 5 4.04 -1.14 8.93
C THR A 5 2.87 -1.59 9.79
N LEU A 6 2.25 -2.71 9.41
CA LEU A 6 1.11 -3.32 10.09
C LEU A 6 -0.10 -2.39 10.28
N GLY A 7 -0.22 -1.37 9.42
CA GLY A 7 -1.33 -0.43 9.44
C GLY A 7 -1.12 0.76 10.37
N ASN A 8 0.03 0.85 11.06
CA ASN A 8 0.38 1.95 11.93
C ASN A 8 1.19 3.01 11.16
N PRO A 9 0.68 4.21 10.94
CA PRO A 9 1.42 5.26 10.26
C PRO A 9 2.73 5.59 10.99
N PHE A 10 3.84 5.74 10.26
CA PHE A 10 5.06 6.33 10.81
C PHE A 10 4.86 7.82 11.10
N ASP A 11 5.79 8.47 11.77
CA ASP A 11 5.76 9.93 11.98
C ASP A 11 5.94 10.66 10.64
N LEU A 12 4.82 10.89 9.97
CA LEU A 12 4.77 11.55 8.66
C LEU A 12 5.29 12.98 8.70
N LYS A 13 5.10 13.68 9.81
CA LYS A 13 5.60 15.05 9.95
C LYS A 13 7.13 15.05 9.92
N ALA A 14 7.76 14.25 10.76
CA ALA A 14 9.22 14.17 10.81
C ALA A 14 9.82 13.69 9.48
N VAL A 15 9.20 12.69 8.84
CA VAL A 15 9.68 12.18 7.54
C VAL A 15 9.52 13.23 6.43
N LYS A 16 8.41 13.98 6.39
CA LYS A 16 8.24 15.06 5.42
C LYS A 16 9.27 16.17 5.60
N GLU A 17 9.48 16.64 6.82
CA GLU A 17 10.50 17.64 7.13
C GLU A 17 11.91 17.17 6.70
N PHE A 18 12.19 15.88 6.88
CA PHE A 18 13.44 15.27 6.39
C PHE A 18 13.53 15.26 4.86
N CYS A 19 12.46 14.86 4.17
CA CYS A 19 12.43 14.84 2.70
C CYS A 19 12.58 16.25 2.11
N GLU A 20 11.89 17.23 2.67
CA GLU A 20 11.99 18.64 2.25
C GLU A 20 13.42 19.19 2.47
N LYS A 21 14.04 18.88 3.62
CA LYS A 21 15.40 19.31 3.92
C LYS A 21 16.45 18.80 2.94
N TYR A 22 16.26 17.59 2.42
CA TYR A 22 17.26 16.92 1.56
C TYR A 22 16.79 16.77 0.10
N ASP A 23 15.72 17.46 -0.30
CA ASP A 23 15.14 17.42 -1.65
C ASP A 23 14.88 15.97 -2.13
N LEU A 24 14.20 15.18 -1.31
CA LEU A 24 13.91 13.77 -1.56
C LEU A 24 12.44 13.56 -1.92
N PHE A 25 12.19 12.67 -2.87
CA PHE A 25 10.86 12.12 -3.10
C PHE A 25 10.45 11.20 -1.96
N LEU A 26 9.21 11.34 -1.49
CA LEU A 26 8.61 10.42 -0.52
C LEU A 26 7.68 9.43 -1.23
N VAL A 27 7.99 8.14 -1.10
CA VAL A 27 7.09 7.05 -1.49
C VAL A 27 6.52 6.42 -0.23
N GLU A 28 5.20 6.54 -0.03
CA GLU A 28 4.48 5.92 1.07
C GLU A 28 4.04 4.51 0.66
N ASP A 29 4.48 3.48 1.39
CA ASP A 29 3.94 2.14 1.22
C ASP A 29 2.76 1.95 2.16
N CYS A 30 1.55 2.00 1.60
CA CYS A 30 0.28 1.87 2.31
C CYS A 30 -0.34 0.48 2.17
N CYS A 31 0.42 -0.54 1.76
CA CYS A 31 -0.12 -1.88 1.54
C CYS A 31 -0.83 -2.42 2.77
N ASP A 32 -0.27 -2.22 3.96
CA ASP A 32 -0.86 -2.62 5.25
C ASP A 32 -1.79 -1.55 5.86
N ALA A 33 -1.97 -0.39 5.24
CA ALA A 33 -2.50 0.79 5.90
C ALA A 33 -3.67 1.47 5.20
N VAL A 34 -4.34 0.75 4.28
CA VAL A 34 -5.53 1.29 3.61
C VAL A 34 -6.59 1.66 4.65
N GLY A 35 -7.02 2.93 4.66
CA GLY A 35 -7.96 3.46 5.65
C GLY A 35 -7.31 4.10 6.88
N SER A 36 -5.99 3.95 7.08
CA SER A 36 -5.28 4.65 8.17
C SER A 36 -5.22 6.15 7.91
N ARG A 37 -5.16 6.93 9.00
CA ARG A 37 -5.07 8.39 8.94
C ARG A 37 -3.93 8.90 9.80
N TYR A 38 -3.40 10.06 9.41
CA TYR A 38 -2.46 10.85 10.19
C TYR A 38 -2.89 12.32 10.14
N ASP A 39 -2.99 12.98 11.29
CA ASP A 39 -3.60 14.32 11.41
C ASP A 39 -4.94 14.46 10.66
N GLY A 40 -5.78 13.41 10.72
CA GLY A 40 -7.09 13.36 10.10
C GLY A 40 -7.10 13.12 8.58
N LYS A 41 -5.95 13.13 7.89
CA LYS A 41 -5.82 12.87 6.45
C LYS A 41 -5.45 11.40 6.20
N MET A 42 -5.91 10.85 5.08
CA MET A 42 -5.53 9.49 4.68
C MET A 42 -4.04 9.39 4.44
N VAL A 43 -3.40 8.32 4.94
CA VAL A 43 -2.03 7.99 4.53
C VAL A 43 -2.00 7.69 3.03
N GLY A 44 -0.84 7.87 2.40
CA GLY A 44 -0.71 7.80 0.93
C GLY A 44 -1.07 9.10 0.22
N THR A 45 -1.39 10.17 0.98
CA THR A 45 -1.66 11.51 0.42
C THR A 45 -0.65 12.56 0.84
N PHE A 46 0.41 12.16 1.54
CA PHE A 46 1.44 13.05 2.06
C PHE A 46 2.69 13.08 1.19
N GLY A 47 3.04 11.97 0.57
CA GLY A 47 4.19 11.83 -0.31
C GLY A 47 3.87 12.12 -1.79
N ASP A 48 4.88 11.90 -2.64
CA ASP A 48 4.79 12.08 -4.09
C ASP A 48 4.11 10.88 -4.77
N ILE A 49 4.33 9.70 -4.23
CA ILE A 49 3.76 8.42 -4.68
C ILE A 49 3.31 7.63 -3.46
N ALA A 50 2.21 6.89 -3.61
CA ALA A 50 1.83 5.85 -2.66
C ALA A 50 1.58 4.53 -3.38
N THR A 51 1.83 3.42 -2.65
CA THR A 51 1.48 2.07 -3.09
C THR A 51 0.40 1.48 -2.19
N VAL A 52 -0.51 0.73 -2.77
CA VAL A 52 -1.54 -0.04 -2.05
C VAL A 52 -1.57 -1.47 -2.58
N SER A 53 -1.87 -2.43 -1.72
CA SER A 53 -2.00 -3.83 -2.11
C SER A 53 -3.43 -4.32 -1.92
N PHE A 54 -3.86 -5.14 -2.87
CA PHE A 54 -5.15 -5.83 -2.85
C PHE A 54 -4.96 -7.34 -2.80
N TYR A 55 -3.80 -7.79 -2.29
CA TYR A 55 -3.54 -9.18 -1.93
C TYR A 55 -4.55 -9.66 -0.86
N PRO A 56 -4.92 -10.94 -0.83
CA PRO A 56 -6.02 -11.45 0.01
C PRO A 56 -5.97 -11.10 1.49
N ALA A 57 -4.78 -10.95 2.08
CA ALA A 57 -4.64 -10.64 3.50
C ALA A 57 -4.89 -9.17 3.87
N HIS A 58 -4.86 -8.26 2.88
CA HIS A 58 -5.00 -6.82 3.13
C HIS A 58 -6.45 -6.40 3.41
N HIS A 59 -6.69 -5.11 3.61
CA HIS A 59 -7.99 -4.55 4.00
C HIS A 59 -9.09 -4.79 2.97
N MET A 60 -8.72 -4.87 1.70
CA MET A 60 -9.58 -5.29 0.60
C MET A 60 -8.76 -6.15 -0.37
N THR A 61 -9.43 -7.04 -1.10
CA THR A 61 -8.74 -7.95 -2.01
C THR A 61 -9.32 -7.89 -3.42
N MET A 62 -8.45 -8.18 -4.40
CA MET A 62 -8.83 -8.45 -5.78
C MET A 62 -8.42 -9.88 -6.21
N GLY A 63 -8.09 -10.76 -5.24
CA GLY A 63 -7.36 -12.00 -5.46
C GLY A 63 -5.86 -11.75 -5.53
N GLU A 64 -5.42 -11.05 -6.56
CA GLU A 64 -4.12 -10.40 -6.69
C GLU A 64 -4.34 -9.01 -7.29
N GLY A 65 -3.54 -8.04 -6.91
CA GLY A 65 -3.60 -6.69 -7.43
C GLY A 65 -3.04 -5.65 -6.48
N GLY A 66 -3.00 -4.42 -6.94
CA GLY A 66 -2.55 -3.27 -6.20
C GLY A 66 -2.73 -1.99 -7.00
N GLY A 67 -2.27 -0.89 -6.44
CA GLY A 67 -2.31 0.41 -7.10
C GLY A 67 -1.09 1.25 -6.76
N VAL A 68 -0.68 2.07 -7.72
CA VAL A 68 0.25 3.17 -7.52
C VAL A 68 -0.54 4.47 -7.65
N LEU A 69 -0.48 5.30 -6.64
CA LEU A 69 -1.26 6.54 -6.54
C LEU A 69 -0.31 7.74 -6.58
N THR A 70 -0.62 8.74 -7.36
CA THR A 70 0.10 10.01 -7.39
C THR A 70 -0.77 11.12 -7.96
N ASN A 71 -0.57 12.35 -7.48
CA ASN A 71 -1.16 13.55 -8.07
C ASN A 71 -0.25 14.22 -9.13
N ASN A 72 0.95 13.69 -9.33
CA ASN A 72 1.90 14.21 -10.30
C ASN A 72 1.69 13.53 -11.65
N PHE A 73 1.28 14.33 -12.66
CA PHE A 73 1.00 13.83 -14.01
C PHE A 73 2.20 13.12 -14.65
N LEU A 74 3.43 13.62 -14.45
CA LEU A 74 4.64 13.00 -15.02
C LEU A 74 4.91 11.65 -14.37
N LEU A 75 4.82 11.56 -13.06
CA LEU A 75 4.99 10.28 -12.33
C LEU A 75 3.92 9.26 -12.73
N ASN A 76 2.65 9.70 -12.90
CA ASN A 76 1.58 8.84 -13.40
C ASN A 76 1.90 8.30 -14.81
N LYS A 77 2.37 9.16 -15.70
CA LYS A 77 2.75 8.75 -17.06
C LYS A 77 3.90 7.74 -17.06
N ILE A 78 4.92 7.96 -16.24
CA ILE A 78 6.06 7.04 -16.07
C ILE A 78 5.57 5.69 -15.51
N ALA A 79 4.77 5.70 -14.44
CA ALA A 79 4.23 4.49 -13.84
C ALA A 79 3.37 3.69 -14.83
N THR A 80 2.53 4.38 -15.62
CA THR A 80 1.72 3.76 -16.68
C THR A 80 2.59 3.11 -17.76
N SER A 81 3.64 3.79 -18.21
CA SER A 81 4.59 3.24 -19.18
C SER A 81 5.27 1.98 -18.64
N ILE A 82 5.81 2.03 -17.43
CA ILE A 82 6.49 0.88 -16.79
C ILE A 82 5.53 -0.29 -16.56
N ARG A 83 4.28 -0.04 -16.15
CA ARG A 83 3.24 -1.04 -16.02
C ARG A 83 2.95 -1.76 -17.33
N ASP A 84 3.07 -1.06 -18.45
CA ASP A 84 2.71 -1.49 -19.80
C ASP A 84 3.96 -1.71 -20.69
N TRP A 85 4.91 -2.50 -20.25
CA TRP A 85 6.17 -2.90 -20.91
C TRP A 85 7.16 -1.79 -21.23
N GLY A 86 7.03 -0.60 -20.65
CA GLY A 86 7.85 0.56 -20.99
C GLY A 86 7.41 1.27 -22.27
N ARG A 87 6.13 1.12 -22.64
CA ARG A 87 5.54 1.70 -23.85
C ARG A 87 5.37 3.20 -23.73
N ASP A 88 5.55 3.92 -24.85
CA ASP A 88 5.33 5.37 -24.94
C ASP A 88 3.85 5.78 -25.05
N CYS A 89 2.95 4.85 -25.24
CA CYS A 89 1.53 5.08 -25.26
C CYS A 89 0.94 5.04 -23.83
N TYR A 90 0.22 6.10 -23.47
CA TYR A 90 -0.49 6.26 -22.19
C TYR A 90 -2.02 6.43 -22.37
N CYS A 91 -2.55 6.01 -23.52
CA CYS A 91 -4.01 5.93 -23.72
C CYS A 91 -4.60 4.87 -22.78
N ASP A 92 -5.79 5.15 -22.28
CA ASP A 92 -6.54 4.19 -21.49
C ASP A 92 -6.86 2.92 -22.29
N PRO A 93 -6.97 1.76 -21.64
CA PRO A 93 -7.40 0.53 -22.30
C PRO A 93 -8.72 0.73 -23.07
N GLY A 94 -8.78 0.21 -24.30
CA GLY A 94 -9.95 0.36 -25.18
C GLY A 94 -10.10 1.73 -25.84
N SER A 95 -9.19 2.67 -25.59
CA SER A 95 -9.18 4.01 -26.21
C SER A 95 -7.94 4.20 -27.05
N ASP A 96 -8.11 4.63 -28.29
CA ASP A 96 -7.01 4.95 -29.19
C ASP A 96 -6.89 6.45 -29.42
N ASN A 97 -5.64 6.93 -29.60
CA ASN A 97 -5.33 8.30 -29.99
C ASN A 97 -5.92 9.40 -29.06
N THR A 98 -6.13 9.11 -27.78
CA THR A 98 -6.61 10.12 -26.80
C THR A 98 -5.60 11.26 -26.62
N CYS A 99 -4.31 11.04 -26.93
CA CYS A 99 -3.27 12.05 -26.94
C CYS A 99 -3.35 13.02 -28.13
N GLY A 100 -4.10 12.69 -29.21
CA GLY A 100 -4.17 13.44 -30.46
C GLY A 100 -2.87 13.49 -31.26
N ARG A 101 -1.87 12.67 -30.91
CA ARG A 101 -0.52 12.74 -31.48
C ARG A 101 0.03 11.37 -31.92
N ARG A 102 -0.85 10.40 -32.19
CA ARG A 102 -0.47 9.02 -32.48
C ARG A 102 0.62 8.88 -33.56
N PHE A 103 0.57 9.71 -34.60
CA PHE A 103 1.46 9.66 -35.75
C PHE A 103 2.24 10.99 -35.95
N GLN A 104 2.41 11.79 -34.90
CA GLN A 104 3.00 13.12 -35.00
C GLN A 104 4.28 13.29 -34.16
N MET A 105 4.97 12.19 -33.89
CA MET A 105 6.19 12.22 -33.08
C MET A 105 7.35 11.54 -33.77
N GLN A 106 8.55 11.94 -33.38
CA GLN A 106 9.81 11.33 -33.79
C GLN A 106 10.37 10.54 -32.62
N PHE A 107 10.79 9.29 -32.87
CA PHE A 107 11.37 8.40 -31.85
C PHE A 107 12.74 7.90 -32.37
N GLY A 108 13.81 8.51 -31.90
CA GLY A 108 15.17 8.16 -32.33
C GLY A 108 15.31 8.15 -33.86
N GLU A 109 15.80 7.05 -34.42
CA GLU A 109 15.99 6.83 -35.85
C GLU A 109 14.78 6.22 -36.59
N LEU A 110 13.63 5.98 -35.86
CA LEU A 110 12.43 5.48 -36.50
C LEU A 110 11.86 6.50 -37.48
N PRO A 111 11.12 6.08 -38.54
CA PRO A 111 10.45 6.99 -39.44
C PRO A 111 9.54 7.96 -38.70
N PHE A 112 9.53 9.23 -39.11
CA PHE A 112 8.57 10.21 -38.56
C PHE A 112 7.13 9.70 -38.69
N GLY A 113 6.35 9.86 -37.63
CA GLY A 113 4.98 9.38 -37.59
C GLY A 113 4.86 7.87 -37.31
N TYR A 114 5.93 7.22 -36.89
CA TYR A 114 5.82 5.85 -36.38
C TYR A 114 4.83 5.77 -35.24
N ASP A 115 3.96 4.75 -35.24
CA ASP A 115 2.92 4.64 -34.21
C ASP A 115 3.53 4.42 -32.83
N HIS A 116 3.47 5.45 -31.96
CA HIS A 116 4.07 5.40 -30.63
C HIS A 116 3.47 4.32 -29.72
N LYS A 117 2.32 3.76 -30.09
CA LYS A 117 1.74 2.62 -29.39
C LYS A 117 2.66 1.39 -29.42
N TYR A 118 3.56 1.30 -30.39
CA TYR A 118 4.52 0.21 -30.57
C TYR A 118 5.97 0.63 -30.31
N VAL A 119 6.18 1.80 -29.71
CA VAL A 119 7.49 2.27 -29.26
C VAL A 119 7.65 1.96 -27.79
N TYR A 120 8.79 1.38 -27.44
CA TYR A 120 9.13 0.98 -26.06
C TYR A 120 10.44 1.68 -25.68
N SER A 121 10.33 2.80 -24.97
CA SER A 121 11.49 3.62 -24.58
C SER A 121 12.18 3.13 -23.31
N HIS A 122 11.52 2.23 -22.55
CA HIS A 122 12.03 1.69 -21.32
C HIS A 122 11.81 0.19 -21.25
N ILE A 123 12.56 -0.47 -20.37
CA ILE A 123 12.22 -1.81 -19.90
C ILE A 123 11.10 -1.67 -18.87
N GLY A 124 9.97 -2.33 -19.11
CA GLY A 124 8.84 -2.32 -18.22
C GLY A 124 8.27 -3.73 -18.00
N TYR A 125 7.11 -3.80 -17.38
CA TYR A 125 6.48 -5.05 -16.96
C TYR A 125 5.07 -5.17 -17.53
N ASN A 126 4.48 -6.35 -17.49
CA ASN A 126 3.06 -6.54 -17.71
C ASN A 126 2.35 -6.67 -16.35
N LEU A 127 1.97 -5.53 -15.78
CA LEU A 127 1.38 -5.45 -14.43
C LEU A 127 -0.09 -4.99 -14.46
N LYS A 128 -0.76 -5.08 -15.61
CA LYS A 128 -2.18 -4.75 -15.70
C LYS A 128 -3.03 -5.79 -14.99
N VAL A 129 -3.99 -5.32 -14.22
CA VAL A 129 -5.07 -6.16 -13.67
C VAL A 129 -6.12 -6.45 -14.74
N THR A 130 -6.86 -7.53 -14.57
CA THR A 130 -8.00 -7.86 -15.43
C THR A 130 -9.28 -7.18 -14.93
N ASP A 131 -10.27 -7.02 -15.79
CA ASP A 131 -11.58 -6.46 -15.41
C ASP A 131 -12.29 -7.34 -14.37
N MET A 132 -12.06 -8.66 -14.37
CA MET A 132 -12.58 -9.56 -13.35
C MET A 132 -12.00 -9.25 -11.97
N GLN A 133 -10.69 -9.03 -11.87
CA GLN A 133 -10.03 -8.62 -10.63
C GLN A 133 -10.52 -7.23 -10.19
N ALA A 134 -10.62 -6.28 -11.11
CA ALA A 134 -11.10 -4.94 -10.83
C ALA A 134 -12.56 -4.96 -10.31
N ALA A 135 -13.43 -5.80 -10.86
CA ALA A 135 -14.82 -5.96 -10.41
C ALA A 135 -14.89 -6.46 -8.96
N ILE A 136 -14.00 -7.39 -8.57
CA ILE A 136 -13.88 -7.83 -7.16
C ILE A 136 -13.46 -6.64 -6.29
N GLY A 137 -12.45 -5.87 -6.73
CA GLY A 137 -11.98 -4.68 -6.01
C GLY A 137 -13.08 -3.64 -5.79
N VAL A 138 -13.90 -3.35 -6.80
CA VAL A 138 -15.06 -2.44 -6.69
C VAL A 138 -16.07 -2.94 -5.67
N ALA A 139 -16.33 -4.25 -5.65
CA ALA A 139 -17.26 -4.84 -4.67
C ALA A 139 -16.68 -4.77 -3.23
N GLN A 140 -15.37 -4.99 -3.07
CA GLN A 140 -14.68 -4.90 -1.79
C GLN A 140 -14.60 -3.45 -1.27
N LEU A 141 -14.37 -2.48 -2.16
CA LEU A 141 -14.30 -1.06 -1.80
C LEU A 141 -15.57 -0.59 -1.08
N LYS A 142 -16.73 -1.09 -1.47
CA LYS A 142 -18.02 -0.78 -0.81
C LYS A 142 -18.08 -1.24 0.65
N LYS A 143 -17.21 -2.16 1.06
CA LYS A 143 -17.13 -2.71 2.42
C LYS A 143 -15.98 -2.15 3.23
N LEU A 144 -15.13 -1.29 2.63
CA LEU A 144 -13.87 -0.87 3.23
C LEU A 144 -14.08 -0.21 4.60
N ASP A 145 -15.01 0.71 4.73
CA ASP A 145 -15.27 1.40 6.00
C ASP A 145 -15.65 0.42 7.12
N TYR A 146 -16.53 -0.54 6.81
CA TYR A 146 -16.88 -1.61 7.75
C TYR A 146 -15.66 -2.45 8.15
N ILE A 147 -14.81 -2.82 7.19
CA ILE A 147 -13.61 -3.63 7.45
C ILE A 147 -12.63 -2.86 8.34
N VAL A 148 -12.39 -1.58 8.05
CA VAL A 148 -11.52 -0.72 8.84
C VAL A 148 -12.01 -0.59 10.27
N GLU A 149 -13.29 -0.32 10.49
CA GLU A 149 -13.88 -0.21 11.82
C GLU A 149 -13.85 -1.56 12.58
N ALA A 150 -14.10 -2.67 11.90
CA ALA A 150 -14.00 -3.99 12.50
C ALA A 150 -12.57 -4.28 12.98
N ARG A 151 -11.55 -3.96 12.18
CA ARG A 151 -10.13 -4.10 12.55
C ARG A 151 -9.77 -3.24 13.76
N LYS A 152 -10.16 -1.97 13.78
CA LYS A 152 -9.95 -1.07 14.92
C LYS A 152 -10.60 -1.62 16.20
N ASN A 153 -11.82 -2.11 16.09
CA ASN A 153 -12.55 -2.68 17.24
C ASN A 153 -11.89 -3.98 17.73
N ASN A 154 -11.43 -4.85 16.83
CA ASN A 154 -10.71 -6.06 17.19
C ASN A 154 -9.39 -5.75 17.88
N PHE A 155 -8.64 -4.77 17.35
CA PHE A 155 -7.41 -4.29 17.97
C PHE A 155 -7.66 -3.80 19.41
N LYS A 156 -8.66 -2.96 19.61
CA LYS A 156 -9.04 -2.46 20.95
C LYS A 156 -9.39 -3.59 21.92
N LYS A 157 -10.13 -4.61 21.45
CA LYS A 157 -10.51 -5.78 22.27
C LYS A 157 -9.28 -6.59 22.67
N LEU A 158 -8.37 -6.88 21.72
CA LEU A 158 -7.14 -7.61 22.00
C LEU A 158 -6.25 -6.82 22.97
N TRP A 159 -6.08 -5.53 22.73
CA TRP A 159 -5.25 -4.67 23.57
C TRP A 159 -5.75 -4.66 25.01
N LYS A 160 -7.05 -4.41 25.20
CA LYS A 160 -7.70 -4.43 26.53
C LYS A 160 -7.62 -5.80 27.21
N GLY A 161 -7.77 -6.89 26.46
CA GLY A 161 -7.65 -8.25 27.00
C GLY A 161 -6.25 -8.60 27.47
N LEU A 162 -5.23 -8.04 26.80
CA LEU A 162 -3.82 -8.30 27.07
C LEU A 162 -3.16 -7.25 27.98
N GLU A 163 -3.82 -6.14 28.26
CA GLU A 163 -3.29 -5.03 29.07
C GLU A 163 -2.72 -5.49 30.42
N LYS A 164 -3.37 -6.44 31.07
CA LYS A 164 -2.94 -7.01 32.36
C LYS A 164 -1.63 -7.81 32.28
N PHE A 165 -1.16 -8.14 31.09
CA PHE A 165 0.06 -8.89 30.86
C PHE A 165 1.25 -8.02 30.41
N GLN A 166 1.15 -6.71 30.55
CA GLN A 166 2.21 -5.77 30.14
C GLN A 166 3.53 -5.96 30.93
N GLU A 167 3.50 -6.68 32.03
CA GLU A 167 4.72 -7.12 32.71
C GLU A 167 5.58 -7.99 31.79
N TYR A 168 4.95 -8.91 31.02
CA TYR A 168 5.60 -9.89 30.15
C TYR A 168 5.57 -9.50 28.66
N LEU A 169 4.62 -8.67 28.26
CA LEU A 169 4.34 -8.34 26.86
C LEU A 169 4.50 -6.86 26.60
N LEU A 170 5.16 -6.51 25.49
CA LEU A 170 5.07 -5.17 24.91
C LEU A 170 3.95 -5.17 23.87
N LEU A 171 2.91 -4.41 24.13
CA LEU A 171 1.75 -4.28 23.24
C LEU A 171 1.95 -3.13 22.25
N PRO A 172 1.37 -3.22 21.04
CA PRO A 172 1.48 -2.17 20.04
C PRO A 172 0.75 -0.89 20.48
N VAL A 173 1.33 0.24 20.10
CA VAL A 173 0.80 1.58 20.38
C VAL A 173 0.71 2.35 19.06
N ALA A 174 -0.38 3.07 18.85
CA ALA A 174 -0.53 3.95 17.70
C ALA A 174 0.50 5.09 17.73
N THR A 175 1.07 5.41 16.59
CA THR A 175 1.90 6.60 16.43
C THR A 175 1.10 7.85 16.84
N LYS A 176 1.74 8.81 17.46
CA LYS A 176 1.09 10.07 17.83
C LYS A 176 0.42 10.71 16.61
N ASN A 177 -0.78 11.24 16.78
CA ASN A 177 -1.61 11.86 15.74
C ASN A 177 -2.11 10.89 14.65
N SER A 178 -1.93 9.59 14.82
CA SER A 178 -2.43 8.61 13.88
C SER A 178 -3.73 7.95 14.32
N ASP A 179 -4.49 7.46 13.33
CA ASP A 179 -5.66 6.62 13.48
C ASP A 179 -5.48 5.37 12.60
N PRO A 180 -4.78 4.34 13.11
CA PRO A 180 -4.42 3.17 12.33
C PRO A 180 -5.61 2.29 11.98
N SER A 181 -5.62 1.74 10.77
CA SER A 181 -6.58 0.71 10.35
C SER A 181 -6.18 -0.71 10.75
N TRP A 182 -4.98 -0.87 11.28
CA TRP A 182 -4.37 -2.09 11.81
C TRP A 182 -4.45 -3.31 10.88
N PHE A 183 -3.32 -3.68 10.31
CA PHE A 183 -3.19 -4.94 9.57
C PHE A 183 -2.95 -6.12 10.49
N GLY A 184 -2.14 -5.94 11.52
CA GLY A 184 -1.78 -6.95 12.49
C GLY A 184 -1.76 -6.43 13.93
N PHE A 185 -1.58 -7.36 14.87
CA PHE A 185 -1.43 -7.08 16.30
C PHE A 185 -0.07 -7.62 16.76
N PRO A 186 1.03 -6.87 16.57
CA PRO A 186 2.36 -7.33 16.95
C PRO A 186 2.52 -7.36 18.47
N ILE A 187 3.01 -8.47 18.99
CA ILE A 187 3.32 -8.66 20.42
C ILE A 187 4.80 -8.97 20.55
N THR A 188 5.51 -8.22 21.37
CA THR A 188 6.89 -8.56 21.73
C THR A 188 6.91 -9.17 23.12
N VAL A 189 7.45 -10.38 23.24
CA VAL A 189 7.68 -11.00 24.54
C VAL A 189 8.91 -10.36 25.15
N LYS A 190 8.74 -9.77 26.33
CA LYS A 190 9.85 -9.23 27.13
C LYS A 190 10.65 -10.36 27.77
N GLU A 191 11.90 -10.10 28.11
CA GLU A 191 12.69 -11.03 28.91
C GLU A 191 11.99 -11.29 30.26
N ASN A 192 11.73 -12.58 30.57
CA ASN A 192 11.03 -13.01 31.78
C ASN A 192 11.37 -14.50 32.07
N ASP A 193 10.98 -14.96 33.27
CA ASP A 193 11.22 -16.31 33.78
C ASP A 193 10.02 -17.26 33.61
N LYS A 194 8.93 -16.82 32.98
CA LYS A 194 7.67 -17.59 32.90
C LYS A 194 7.53 -18.34 31.57
N PHE A 195 7.86 -17.69 30.48
CA PHE A 195 7.75 -18.26 29.13
C PHE A 195 8.62 -17.52 28.12
N THR A 196 8.96 -18.22 27.07
CA THR A 196 9.65 -17.69 25.89
C THR A 196 8.68 -17.34 24.76
N LYS A 197 9.17 -16.61 23.73
CA LYS A 197 8.40 -16.40 22.50
C LYS A 197 7.95 -17.72 21.87
N ASN A 198 8.81 -18.72 21.83
CA ASN A 198 8.49 -20.00 21.17
C ASN A 198 7.40 -20.76 21.92
N GLU A 199 7.45 -20.79 23.24
CA GLU A 199 6.42 -21.45 24.06
C GLU A 199 5.05 -20.79 23.90
N ILE A 200 4.95 -19.46 23.88
CA ILE A 200 3.65 -18.81 23.65
C ILE A 200 3.13 -19.01 22.22
N VAL A 201 4.02 -19.04 21.21
CA VAL A 201 3.65 -19.36 19.83
C VAL A 201 3.08 -20.78 19.77
N GLU A 202 3.80 -21.78 20.30
CA GLU A 202 3.35 -23.17 20.32
C GLU A 202 2.01 -23.35 21.05
N TYR A 203 1.84 -22.68 22.19
CA TYR A 203 0.60 -22.70 22.95
C TYR A 203 -0.59 -22.13 22.13
N LEU A 204 -0.40 -21.01 21.43
CA LEU A 204 -1.44 -20.39 20.61
C LEU A 204 -1.77 -21.25 19.38
N GLU A 205 -0.77 -21.78 18.68
CA GLU A 205 -0.96 -22.67 17.53
C GLU A 205 -1.73 -23.95 17.94
N ASN A 206 -1.40 -24.55 19.08
CA ASN A 206 -2.13 -25.70 19.65
C ASN A 206 -3.57 -25.35 20.02
N ALA A 207 -3.87 -24.09 20.32
CA ALA A 207 -5.21 -23.58 20.55
C ALA A 207 -5.93 -23.14 19.27
N ASN A 208 -5.40 -23.45 18.08
CA ASN A 208 -5.88 -23.01 16.76
C ASN A 208 -5.89 -21.49 16.59
N ILE A 209 -5.00 -20.79 17.25
CA ILE A 209 -4.76 -19.36 17.05
C ILE A 209 -3.44 -19.22 16.28
N LEU A 210 -3.55 -19.00 14.97
CA LEU A 210 -2.38 -18.88 14.11
C LEU A 210 -1.56 -17.63 14.43
N THR A 211 -0.24 -17.81 14.47
CA THR A 211 0.75 -16.74 14.70
C THR A 211 1.67 -16.57 13.50
N ARG A 212 2.39 -15.44 13.46
CA ARG A 212 3.33 -15.15 12.38
C ARG A 212 4.60 -14.49 12.93
#